data_2d6cf85b834090c2073002f49d081f41
#
_entry.id   2d6cf85b834090c2073002f49d081f41
#
_cell.length_a   1.000
_cell.length_b   1.000
_cell.length_c   1.000
_cell.angle_alpha   90.00
_cell.angle_beta   90.00
_cell.angle_gamma   90.00
#
_symmetry.space_group_name_H-M   'P 1'
#
loop_
_entity.id
_entity.type
_entity.pdbx_description
1 polymer ?
#
loop_
_entity_poly.entity_id
_entity_poly.type
_entity_poly.pdbx_seq_one_letter_code
_entity_poly.pdbx_strand_id
1 'polypeptide(L)'
;NTPFSNENILLDGDDIEIILKKPVFTTMKSRFLKAYPRLSNGEIFDYGARDDFAILNALPTAEGAIECAMREYEGTILGSKCLVTGFGRIGKILAHKLVLLGANVTVSARKPSDLAYVKALGYNALNTENLRTVKRFDIAFNTIPRLIFDRELLMNTDTNTLIIDLASLPGGVDFDTAEKLGIYAVRALSLPGKCAPKTAGEIIK
;
A
#
# COMPACT_ATOMS: atom_id res chain seq x y z
N ASN A 1 3.14 18.49 8.38
CA ASN A 1 4.40 17.79 8.60
C ASN A 1 4.68 16.89 7.41
N THR A 2 5.77 17.11 6.73
CA THR A 2 6.26 16.19 5.71
C THR A 2 7.13 15.13 6.41
N PRO A 3 7.07 13.85 6.00
CA PRO A 3 7.91 12.81 6.59
C PRO A 3 9.42 13.02 6.33
N PHE A 4 9.79 14.07 5.60
CA PHE A 4 11.16 14.36 5.16
C PHE A 4 11.70 15.69 5.71
N SER A 5 10.94 16.41 6.53
CA SER A 5 11.39 17.66 7.15
C SER A 5 10.94 17.70 8.62
N ASN A 6 11.87 18.03 9.50
CA ASN A 6 11.60 18.30 10.91
C ASN A 6 10.99 19.69 11.13
N GLU A 7 10.95 20.53 10.10
CA GLU A 7 10.43 21.89 10.15
C GLU A 7 9.16 22.02 9.32
N ASN A 8 8.21 22.80 9.81
CA ASN A 8 7.04 23.20 9.02
C ASN A 8 7.44 24.34 8.10
N ILE A 9 7.51 24.07 6.81
CA ILE A 9 7.68 25.12 5.81
C ILE A 9 6.30 25.77 5.62
N LEU A 10 6.20 27.02 6.05
CA LEU A 10 5.01 27.85 5.86
C LEU A 10 5.30 28.82 4.70
N LEU A 11 4.38 28.88 3.74
CA LEU A 11 4.44 29.85 2.65
C LEU A 11 3.95 31.19 3.18
N ASP A 12 4.72 32.24 2.98
CA ASP A 12 4.32 33.62 3.26
C ASP A 12 3.57 34.28 2.09
N GLY A 13 3.29 35.57 2.20
CA GLY A 13 2.58 36.33 1.17
C GLY A 13 3.35 36.42 -0.14
N ASP A 14 4.65 36.60 -0.07
CA ASP A 14 5.52 36.75 -1.25
C ASP A 14 5.70 35.42 -1.97
N ASP A 15 5.84 34.32 -1.22
CA ASP A 15 5.83 32.95 -1.76
C ASP A 15 4.56 32.67 -2.54
N ILE A 16 3.40 33.02 -1.97
CA ILE A 16 2.10 32.82 -2.62
C ILE A 16 2.00 33.60 -3.93
N GLU A 17 2.45 34.86 -3.96
CA GLU A 17 2.45 35.69 -5.18
C GLU A 17 3.37 35.12 -6.28
N ILE A 18 4.51 34.55 -5.90
CA ILE A 18 5.41 33.86 -6.84
C ILE A 18 4.77 32.57 -7.38
N ILE A 19 4.15 31.79 -6.50
CA ILE A 19 3.51 30.51 -6.84
C ILE A 19 2.33 30.75 -7.79
N LEU A 20 1.53 31.80 -7.58
CA LEU A 20 0.39 32.15 -8.45
C LEU A 20 0.78 32.43 -9.91
N LYS A 21 2.04 32.73 -10.18
CA LYS A 21 2.56 33.02 -11.53
C LYS A 21 3.09 31.77 -12.25
N LYS A 22 3.03 30.61 -11.64
CA LYS A 22 3.61 29.36 -12.17
C LYS A 22 2.68 28.18 -11.96
N PRO A 23 2.70 27.17 -12.86
CA PRO A 23 1.98 25.92 -12.61
C PRO A 23 2.58 25.16 -11.41
N VAL A 24 1.71 24.67 -10.54
CA VAL A 24 2.07 23.88 -9.35
C VAL A 24 1.58 22.46 -9.50
N PHE A 25 2.45 21.50 -9.28
CA PHE A 25 2.13 20.08 -9.29
C PHE A 25 2.18 19.52 -7.86
N THR A 26 1.12 18.86 -7.43
CA THR A 26 0.98 18.32 -6.07
C THR A 26 0.26 16.96 -6.08
N THR A 27 0.39 16.20 -5.01
CA THR A 27 -0.36 14.94 -4.82
C THR A 27 -1.58 15.08 -3.93
N MET A 28 -1.82 16.22 -3.33
CA MET A 28 -2.89 16.46 -2.34
C MET A 28 -3.46 17.87 -2.49
N LYS A 29 -3.93 18.20 -3.68
CA LYS A 29 -4.44 19.54 -4.02
C LYS A 29 -5.46 20.07 -3.00
N SER A 30 -6.42 19.25 -2.59
CA SER A 30 -7.45 19.66 -1.63
C SER A 30 -6.88 20.05 -0.27
N ARG A 31 -5.89 19.31 0.22
CA ARG A 31 -5.19 19.60 1.48
C ARG A 31 -4.33 20.87 1.34
N PHE A 32 -3.64 20.99 0.21
CA PHE A 32 -2.81 22.16 -0.10
C PHE A 32 -3.64 23.44 -0.15
N LEU A 33 -4.76 23.43 -0.89
CA LEU A 33 -5.67 24.56 -0.98
C LEU A 33 -6.38 24.89 0.34
N LYS A 34 -6.62 23.89 1.19
CA LYS A 34 -7.16 24.15 2.53
C LYS A 34 -6.16 24.91 3.41
N ALA A 35 -4.87 24.62 3.26
CA ALA A 35 -3.81 25.33 3.98
C ALA A 35 -3.56 26.75 3.41
N TYR A 36 -3.69 26.89 2.08
CA TYR A 36 -3.42 28.14 1.36
C TYR A 36 -4.57 28.50 0.41
N PRO A 37 -5.70 29.02 0.92
CA PRO A 37 -6.91 29.29 0.10
C PRO A 37 -6.68 30.26 -1.05
N ARG A 38 -5.76 31.22 -0.90
CA ARG A 38 -5.41 32.19 -1.97
C ARG A 38 -4.87 31.52 -3.22
N LEU A 39 -4.28 30.33 -3.12
CA LEU A 39 -3.78 29.57 -4.26
C LEU A 39 -4.88 28.90 -5.09
N SER A 40 -6.16 28.98 -4.68
CA SER A 40 -7.29 28.48 -5.48
C SER A 40 -7.44 29.18 -6.84
N ASN A 41 -6.89 30.37 -6.99
CA ASN A 41 -6.87 31.13 -8.25
C ASN A 41 -5.67 30.78 -9.15
N GLY A 42 -4.75 29.93 -8.70
CA GLY A 42 -3.56 29.50 -9.45
C GLY A 42 -3.78 28.21 -10.26
N GLU A 43 -2.87 27.94 -11.17
CA GLU A 43 -2.83 26.71 -11.94
C GLU A 43 -2.23 25.57 -11.09
N ILE A 44 -3.10 24.80 -10.40
CA ILE A 44 -2.67 23.70 -9.54
C ILE A 44 -3.17 22.38 -10.09
N PHE A 45 -2.23 21.48 -10.38
CA PHE A 45 -2.46 20.17 -10.93
C PHE A 45 -2.23 19.10 -9.85
N ASP A 46 -3.23 18.22 -9.62
CA ASP A 46 -3.11 17.07 -8.73
C ASP A 46 -2.77 15.82 -9.54
N TYR A 47 -1.48 15.51 -9.66
CA TYR A 47 -1.06 14.29 -10.34
C TYR A 47 -1.33 13.03 -9.52
N GLY A 48 -1.45 13.16 -8.18
CA GLY A 48 -1.79 12.04 -7.31
C GLY A 48 -3.25 11.59 -7.42
N ALA A 49 -4.13 12.44 -7.96
CA ALA A 49 -5.53 12.10 -8.22
C ALA A 49 -5.72 11.31 -9.55
N ARG A 50 -4.71 11.23 -10.39
CA ARG A 50 -4.75 10.51 -11.67
C ARG A 50 -4.73 9.00 -11.42
N ASP A 51 -5.65 8.28 -12.07
CA ASP A 51 -5.77 6.83 -11.91
C ASP A 51 -4.63 6.08 -12.60
N ASP A 52 -4.18 6.55 -13.76
CA ASP A 52 -3.00 6.03 -14.47
C ASP A 52 -1.73 6.15 -13.63
N PHE A 53 -1.50 7.31 -12.99
CA PHE A 53 -0.41 7.48 -12.03
C PHE A 53 -0.47 6.45 -10.92
N ALA A 54 -1.66 6.28 -10.31
CA ALA A 54 -1.83 5.35 -9.19
C ALA A 54 -1.66 3.87 -9.62
N ILE A 55 -2.04 3.52 -10.86
CA ILE A 55 -1.84 2.17 -11.42
C ILE A 55 -0.36 1.94 -11.69
N LEU A 56 0.33 2.87 -12.36
CA LEU A 56 1.76 2.74 -12.65
C LEU A 56 2.59 2.70 -11.37
N ASN A 57 2.27 3.52 -10.38
CA ASN A 57 2.96 3.55 -9.08
C ASN A 57 2.72 2.28 -8.24
N ALA A 58 1.68 1.50 -8.54
CA ALA A 58 1.45 0.22 -7.90
C ALA A 58 2.48 -0.84 -8.34
N LEU A 59 3.14 -0.68 -9.49
CA LEU A 59 4.18 -1.59 -9.98
C LEU A 59 5.41 -1.59 -9.06
N PRO A 60 6.13 -0.46 -8.86
CA PRO A 60 7.26 -0.41 -7.94
C PRO A 60 6.84 -0.66 -6.48
N THR A 61 5.59 -0.36 -6.10
CA THR A 61 5.07 -0.70 -4.78
C THR A 61 5.03 -2.22 -4.59
N ALA A 62 4.52 -2.97 -5.57
CA ALA A 62 4.44 -4.42 -5.51
C ALA A 62 5.82 -5.08 -5.51
N GLU A 63 6.77 -4.55 -6.29
CA GLU A 63 8.16 -5.03 -6.30
C GLU A 63 8.86 -4.79 -4.97
N GLY A 64 8.68 -3.60 -4.39
CA GLY A 64 9.23 -3.30 -3.06
C GLY A 64 8.58 -4.12 -1.94
N ALA A 65 7.31 -4.50 -2.09
CA ALA A 65 6.66 -5.43 -1.16
C ALA A 65 7.29 -6.83 -1.22
N ILE A 66 7.61 -7.31 -2.42
CA ILE A 66 8.29 -8.60 -2.62
C ILE A 66 9.73 -8.53 -2.11
N GLU A 67 10.46 -7.44 -2.39
CA GLU A 67 11.80 -7.21 -1.82
C GLU A 67 11.77 -7.25 -0.30
N CYS A 68 10.81 -6.55 0.31
CA CYS A 68 10.62 -6.57 1.75
C CYS A 68 10.33 -8.00 2.26
N ALA A 69 9.46 -8.75 1.57
CA ALA A 69 9.18 -10.14 1.93
C ALA A 69 10.43 -11.02 1.83
N MET A 70 11.21 -10.91 0.77
CA MET A 70 12.45 -11.70 0.59
C MET A 70 13.52 -11.38 1.65
N ARG A 71 13.53 -10.18 2.19
CA ARG A 71 14.47 -9.77 3.23
C ARG A 71 14.03 -10.22 4.63
N GLU A 72 12.72 -10.15 4.90
CA GLU A 72 12.19 -10.37 6.25
C GLU A 72 11.67 -11.80 6.50
N TYR A 73 11.38 -12.56 5.44
CA TYR A 73 10.91 -13.93 5.54
C TYR A 73 12.06 -14.92 5.47
N GLU A 74 12.15 -15.83 6.43
CA GLU A 74 13.25 -16.82 6.50
C GLU A 74 13.16 -17.94 5.46
N GLY A 75 12.01 -18.09 4.79
CA GLY A 75 11.78 -19.09 3.75
C GLY A 75 11.89 -18.52 2.34
N THR A 76 11.54 -19.33 1.34
CA THR A 76 11.46 -18.92 -0.07
C THR A 76 10.05 -18.50 -0.43
N ILE A 77 9.92 -17.55 -1.36
CA ILE A 77 8.61 -17.18 -1.93
C ILE A 77 8.02 -18.37 -2.72
N LEU A 78 8.86 -19.12 -3.43
CA LEU A 78 8.44 -20.34 -4.13
C LEU A 78 7.80 -21.32 -3.14
N GLY A 79 6.56 -21.71 -3.40
CA GLY A 79 5.78 -22.65 -2.60
C GLY A 79 5.15 -22.05 -1.34
N SER A 80 5.51 -20.80 -0.94
CA SER A 80 4.95 -20.16 0.24
C SER A 80 3.45 -19.85 0.07
N LYS A 81 2.69 -19.87 1.16
CA LYS A 81 1.29 -19.50 1.22
C LYS A 81 1.17 -17.98 1.45
N CYS A 82 0.93 -17.24 0.40
CA CYS A 82 0.80 -15.79 0.46
C CYS A 82 -0.67 -15.35 0.51
N LEU A 83 -1.02 -14.53 1.49
CA LEU A 83 -2.28 -13.80 1.52
C LEU A 83 -2.07 -12.38 1.01
N VAL A 84 -2.90 -11.94 0.07
CA VAL A 84 -3.00 -10.53 -0.32
C VAL A 84 -4.38 -10.01 0.06
N THR A 85 -4.48 -9.11 1.03
CA THR A 85 -5.75 -8.49 1.38
C THR A 85 -6.01 -7.29 0.49
N GLY A 86 -7.16 -7.33 -0.21
CA GLY A 86 -7.57 -6.33 -1.20
C GLY A 86 -7.19 -6.68 -2.63
N PHE A 87 -8.10 -6.39 -3.56
CA PHE A 87 -7.94 -6.60 -4.99
C PHE A 87 -8.01 -5.27 -5.76
N GLY A 88 -7.34 -4.25 -5.18
CA GLY A 88 -7.14 -2.94 -5.80
C GLY A 88 -5.93 -2.91 -6.73
N ARG A 89 -5.44 -1.71 -7.06
CA ARG A 89 -4.31 -1.50 -7.97
C ARG A 89 -3.07 -2.27 -7.54
N ILE A 90 -2.65 -2.12 -6.28
CA ILE A 90 -1.49 -2.82 -5.72
C ILE A 90 -1.76 -4.32 -5.61
N GLY A 91 -2.91 -4.71 -5.05
CA GLY A 91 -3.23 -6.13 -4.79
C GLY A 91 -3.25 -6.98 -6.06
N LYS A 92 -3.76 -6.43 -7.17
CA LYS A 92 -3.77 -7.12 -8.48
C LYS A 92 -2.36 -7.40 -8.99
N ILE A 93 -1.50 -6.39 -8.99
CA ILE A 93 -0.12 -6.50 -9.48
C ILE A 93 0.71 -7.41 -8.57
N LEU A 94 0.58 -7.24 -7.26
CA LEU A 94 1.30 -8.03 -6.27
C LEU A 94 0.92 -9.51 -6.35
N ALA A 95 -0.39 -9.84 -6.38
CA ALA A 95 -0.85 -11.21 -6.50
C ALA A 95 -0.30 -11.88 -7.76
N HIS A 96 -0.34 -11.18 -8.90
CA HIS A 96 0.21 -11.69 -10.16
C HIS A 96 1.71 -11.99 -10.07
N LYS A 97 2.50 -11.04 -9.53
CA LYS A 97 3.95 -11.23 -9.38
C LYS A 97 4.29 -12.37 -8.42
N LEU A 98 3.56 -12.52 -7.31
CA LEU A 98 3.76 -13.62 -6.37
C LEU A 98 3.47 -14.97 -7.01
N VAL A 99 2.43 -15.09 -7.85
CA VAL A 99 2.15 -16.32 -8.61
C VAL A 99 3.27 -16.64 -9.58
N LEU A 100 3.80 -15.63 -10.29
CA LEU A 100 4.95 -15.82 -11.19
C LEU A 100 6.22 -16.26 -10.45
N LEU A 101 6.37 -15.91 -9.18
CA LEU A 101 7.45 -16.39 -8.30
C LEU A 101 7.14 -17.78 -7.70
N GLY A 102 6.02 -18.41 -8.06
CA GLY A 102 5.64 -19.75 -7.64
C GLY A 102 5.01 -19.83 -6.25
N ALA A 103 4.51 -18.72 -5.70
CA ALA A 103 3.77 -18.73 -4.45
C ALA A 103 2.35 -19.29 -4.61
N ASN A 104 1.80 -19.88 -3.53
CA ASN A 104 0.39 -20.24 -3.43
C ASN A 104 -0.42 -19.03 -2.96
N VAL A 105 -0.97 -18.28 -3.89
CA VAL A 105 -1.59 -16.98 -3.59
C VAL A 105 -3.08 -17.11 -3.29
N THR A 106 -3.49 -16.56 -2.15
CA THR A 106 -4.88 -16.30 -1.77
C THR A 106 -5.12 -14.79 -1.77
N VAL A 107 -6.14 -14.35 -2.49
CA VAL A 107 -6.52 -12.93 -2.51
C VAL A 107 -7.84 -12.76 -1.80
N SER A 108 -7.91 -11.83 -0.83
CA SER A 108 -9.17 -11.50 -0.19
C SER A 108 -9.80 -10.24 -0.81
N ALA A 109 -11.09 -10.31 -1.06
CA ALA A 109 -11.89 -9.20 -1.57
C ALA A 109 -13.30 -9.24 -0.98
N ARG A 110 -14.02 -8.11 -1.02
CA ARG A 110 -15.41 -8.01 -0.55
C ARG A 110 -16.44 -8.17 -1.68
N LYS A 111 -16.11 -7.63 -2.86
CA LYS A 111 -17.05 -7.61 -3.98
C LYS A 111 -17.09 -8.99 -4.65
N PRO A 112 -18.31 -9.55 -4.90
CA PRO A 112 -18.43 -10.82 -5.62
C PRO A 112 -17.75 -10.80 -7.00
N SER A 113 -17.79 -9.67 -7.71
CA SER A 113 -17.11 -9.48 -8.99
C SER A 113 -15.58 -9.63 -8.88
N ASP A 114 -14.99 -9.06 -7.82
CA ASP A 114 -13.54 -9.18 -7.58
C ASP A 114 -13.16 -10.63 -7.25
N LEU A 115 -13.99 -11.32 -6.43
CA LEU A 115 -13.79 -12.74 -6.10
C LEU A 115 -13.90 -13.63 -7.34
N ALA A 116 -14.85 -13.35 -8.23
CA ALA A 116 -14.98 -14.05 -9.50
C ALA A 116 -13.74 -13.82 -10.39
N TYR A 117 -13.23 -12.57 -10.44
CA TYR A 117 -12.04 -12.23 -11.20
C TYR A 117 -10.80 -12.95 -10.66
N VAL A 118 -10.62 -12.97 -9.32
CA VAL A 118 -9.53 -13.70 -8.65
C VAL A 118 -9.53 -15.18 -9.06
N LYS A 119 -10.72 -15.84 -9.04
CA LYS A 119 -10.88 -17.24 -9.47
C LYS A 119 -10.57 -17.42 -10.96
N ALA A 120 -11.04 -16.52 -11.82
CA ALA A 120 -10.79 -16.57 -13.27
C ALA A 120 -9.30 -16.46 -13.61
N LEU A 121 -8.50 -15.77 -12.77
CA LEU A 121 -7.05 -15.72 -12.88
C LEU A 121 -6.34 -16.96 -12.30
N GLY A 122 -7.06 -17.92 -11.74
CA GLY A 122 -6.49 -19.14 -11.15
C GLY A 122 -5.97 -18.97 -9.71
N TYR A 123 -6.29 -17.86 -9.04
CA TYR A 123 -5.87 -17.62 -7.66
C TYR A 123 -6.92 -18.13 -6.67
N ASN A 124 -6.51 -18.40 -5.43
CA ASN A 124 -7.45 -18.73 -4.37
C ASN A 124 -8.20 -17.45 -3.95
N ALA A 125 -9.53 -17.49 -4.03
CA ALA A 125 -10.39 -16.37 -3.66
C ALA A 125 -10.96 -16.55 -2.25
N LEU A 126 -10.86 -15.53 -1.43
CA LEU A 126 -11.37 -15.50 -0.06
C LEU A 126 -12.23 -14.26 0.15
N ASN A 127 -13.45 -14.41 0.70
CA ASN A 127 -14.20 -13.24 1.15
C ASN A 127 -13.48 -12.63 2.35
N THR A 128 -13.25 -11.31 2.32
CA THR A 128 -12.57 -10.59 3.43
C THR A 128 -13.25 -10.77 4.78
N GLU A 129 -14.58 -11.00 4.80
CA GLU A 129 -15.33 -11.29 6.01
C GLU A 129 -14.95 -12.65 6.64
N ASN A 130 -14.43 -13.56 5.81
CA ASN A 130 -14.02 -14.91 6.22
C ASN A 130 -12.51 -14.99 6.56
N LEU A 131 -11.77 -13.89 6.61
CA LEU A 131 -10.34 -13.91 6.94
C LEU A 131 -10.05 -14.62 8.28
N ARG A 132 -10.96 -14.50 9.25
CA ARG A 132 -10.82 -15.12 10.58
C ARG A 132 -10.95 -16.65 10.57
N THR A 133 -11.44 -17.24 9.48
CA THR A 133 -11.57 -18.70 9.34
C THR A 133 -10.29 -19.37 8.82
N VAL A 134 -9.34 -18.59 8.30
CA VAL A 134 -8.10 -19.11 7.69
C VAL A 134 -6.94 -18.87 8.62
N LYS A 135 -6.28 -19.96 9.05
CA LYS A 135 -5.29 -19.93 10.15
C LYS A 135 -3.84 -19.90 9.72
N ARG A 136 -3.50 -20.20 8.46
CA ARG A 136 -2.09 -20.39 8.07
C ARG A 136 -1.75 -19.75 6.74
N PHE A 137 -1.03 -18.65 6.85
CA PHE A 137 -0.23 -18.09 5.76
C PHE A 137 1.22 -17.95 6.24
N ASP A 138 2.15 -18.09 5.31
CA ASP A 138 3.56 -17.82 5.58
C ASP A 138 3.80 -16.31 5.53
N ILE A 139 3.17 -15.62 4.55
CA ILE A 139 3.29 -14.18 4.37
C ILE A 139 1.91 -13.59 4.10
N ALA A 140 1.56 -12.51 4.81
CA ALA A 140 0.33 -11.75 4.59
C ALA A 140 0.67 -10.30 4.18
N PHE A 141 0.22 -9.88 3.01
CA PHE A 141 0.37 -8.51 2.50
C PHE A 141 -0.96 -7.78 2.66
N ASN A 142 -0.95 -6.69 3.41
CA ASN A 142 -2.14 -5.84 3.52
C ASN A 142 -2.05 -4.65 2.57
N THR A 143 -3.06 -4.50 1.70
CA THR A 143 -3.19 -3.34 0.79
C THR A 143 -4.40 -2.45 1.11
N ILE A 144 -5.17 -2.78 2.16
CA ILE A 144 -6.40 -2.08 2.53
C ILE A 144 -6.09 -1.03 3.60
N PRO A 145 -6.34 0.28 3.35
CA PRO A 145 -6.05 1.35 4.31
C PRO A 145 -7.14 1.46 5.39
N ARG A 146 -7.45 0.35 6.02
CA ARG A 146 -8.41 0.21 7.11
C ARG A 146 -7.98 -0.98 7.95
N LEU A 147 -8.19 -0.92 9.25
CA LEU A 147 -7.85 -1.99 10.19
C LEU A 147 -8.50 -3.33 9.75
N ILE A 148 -7.67 -4.23 9.27
CA ILE A 148 -8.00 -5.58 8.83
C ILE A 148 -7.43 -6.59 9.81
N PHE A 149 -6.14 -6.47 10.13
CA PHE A 149 -5.45 -7.28 11.11
C PHE A 149 -5.66 -6.64 12.49
N ASP A 150 -6.90 -6.71 12.95
CA ASP A 150 -7.30 -6.32 14.29
C ASP A 150 -6.88 -7.38 15.33
N ARG A 151 -7.09 -7.08 16.60
CA ARG A 151 -6.75 -8.01 17.70
C ARG A 151 -7.34 -9.41 17.50
N GLU A 152 -8.59 -9.49 17.05
CA GLU A 152 -9.28 -10.77 16.90
C GLU A 152 -8.67 -11.61 15.76
N LEU A 153 -8.36 -11.00 14.62
CA LEU A 153 -7.69 -11.68 13.52
C LEU A 153 -6.25 -12.07 13.90
N LEU A 154 -5.51 -11.20 14.57
CA LEU A 154 -4.15 -11.47 15.02
C LEU A 154 -4.08 -12.62 16.02
N MET A 155 -5.04 -12.73 16.96
CA MET A 155 -5.14 -13.88 17.90
C MET A 155 -5.35 -15.23 17.18
N ASN A 156 -5.88 -15.21 15.95
CA ASN A 156 -6.08 -16.40 15.12
C ASN A 156 -4.99 -16.59 14.07
N THR A 157 -4.03 -15.67 13.97
CA THR A 157 -2.90 -15.73 13.03
C THR A 157 -1.76 -16.54 13.63
N ASP A 158 -1.11 -17.37 12.81
CA ASP A 158 0.08 -18.13 13.22
C ASP A 158 1.23 -17.14 13.53
N THR A 159 1.93 -17.34 14.65
CA THR A 159 3.04 -16.47 15.08
C THR A 159 4.22 -16.46 14.11
N ASN A 160 4.34 -17.49 13.27
CA ASN A 160 5.35 -17.54 12.21
C ASN A 160 4.94 -16.80 10.94
N THR A 161 3.72 -16.20 10.89
CA THR A 161 3.29 -15.41 9.73
C THR A 161 3.99 -14.05 9.72
N LEU A 162 4.71 -13.76 8.63
CA LEU A 162 5.18 -12.39 8.36
C LEU A 162 4.02 -11.55 7.83
N ILE A 163 3.72 -10.42 8.48
CA ILE A 163 2.72 -9.47 8.00
C ILE A 163 3.41 -8.22 7.44
N ILE A 164 3.08 -7.84 6.19
CA ILE A 164 3.62 -6.65 5.53
C ILE A 164 2.46 -5.69 5.22
N ASP A 165 2.44 -4.55 5.91
CA ASP A 165 1.40 -3.53 5.70
C ASP A 165 1.85 -2.49 4.67
N LEU A 166 1.25 -2.54 3.47
CA LEU A 166 1.48 -1.64 2.33
C LEU A 166 0.50 -0.47 2.30
N ALA A 167 -0.51 -0.54 3.16
CA ALA A 167 -1.58 0.43 3.14
C ALA A 167 -1.10 1.81 3.59
N SER A 168 -1.62 2.87 2.95
CA SER A 168 -1.40 4.24 3.42
C SER A 168 -1.99 4.43 4.84
N LEU A 169 -1.44 5.39 5.56
CA LEU A 169 -1.93 5.71 6.92
C LEU A 169 -3.46 5.93 6.95
N PRO A 170 -4.14 5.42 7.98
CA PRO A 170 -3.61 4.89 9.25
C PRO A 170 -3.01 3.46 9.16
N GLY A 171 -3.08 2.78 8.01
CA GLY A 171 -2.66 1.40 7.86
C GLY A 171 -3.78 0.40 8.15
N GLY A 172 -3.46 -0.88 8.11
CA GLY A 172 -4.45 -1.95 8.30
C GLY A 172 -4.06 -3.01 9.31
N VAL A 173 -3.01 -2.78 10.11
CA VAL A 173 -2.50 -3.72 11.12
C VAL A 173 -2.41 -3.03 12.49
N ASP A 174 -2.91 -3.71 13.51
CA ASP A 174 -2.69 -3.35 14.91
C ASP A 174 -1.30 -3.84 15.33
N PHE A 175 -0.29 -2.99 15.13
CA PHE A 175 1.12 -3.31 15.40
C PHE A 175 1.38 -3.58 16.88
N ASP A 176 0.72 -2.84 17.78
CA ASP A 176 0.90 -3.01 19.22
C ASP A 176 0.40 -4.40 19.69
N THR A 177 -0.71 -4.86 19.11
CA THR A 177 -1.23 -6.19 19.38
C THR A 177 -0.38 -7.26 18.70
N ALA A 178 0.09 -7.06 17.46
CA ALA A 178 0.98 -8.01 16.77
C ALA A 178 2.26 -8.25 17.58
N GLU A 179 2.92 -7.19 18.06
CA GLU A 179 4.12 -7.28 18.90
C GLU A 179 3.86 -8.06 20.19
N LYS A 180 2.75 -7.77 20.91
CA LYS A 180 2.38 -8.49 22.14
C LYS A 180 2.10 -9.98 21.93
N LEU A 181 1.65 -10.35 20.73
CA LEU A 181 1.39 -11.74 20.34
C LEU A 181 2.61 -12.44 19.74
N GLY A 182 3.74 -11.74 19.59
CA GLY A 182 4.95 -12.27 18.97
C GLY A 182 4.82 -12.47 17.45
N ILE A 183 3.89 -11.78 16.79
CA ILE A 183 3.72 -11.80 15.33
C ILE A 183 4.58 -10.71 14.71
N TYR A 184 5.46 -11.09 13.79
CA TYR A 184 6.31 -10.12 13.12
C TYR A 184 5.55 -9.36 12.04
N ALA A 185 5.39 -8.06 12.23
CA ALA A 185 4.67 -7.17 11.32
C ALA A 185 5.55 -5.99 10.90
N VAL A 186 5.60 -5.70 9.60
CA VAL A 186 6.41 -4.63 9.01
C VAL A 186 5.50 -3.60 8.36
N ARG A 187 5.72 -2.31 8.68
CA ARG A 187 5.07 -1.21 7.97
C ARG A 187 5.93 -0.78 6.78
N ALA A 188 5.49 -1.14 5.58
CA ALA A 188 6.23 -0.95 4.34
C ALA A 188 5.71 0.27 3.55
N LEU A 189 6.05 1.47 4.01
CA LEU A 189 5.64 2.73 3.38
C LEU A 189 6.72 3.27 2.43
N SER A 190 6.27 4.08 1.45
CA SER A 190 7.12 4.79 0.48
C SER A 190 8.00 3.86 -0.36
N LEU A 191 7.54 2.65 -0.63
CA LEU A 191 8.28 1.63 -1.37
C LEU A 191 8.75 2.09 -2.76
N PRO A 192 7.95 2.80 -3.61
CA PRO A 192 8.42 3.24 -4.92
C PRO A 192 9.72 4.05 -4.86
N GLY A 193 9.80 5.01 -3.95
CA GLY A 193 11.00 5.83 -3.79
C GLY A 193 12.19 5.10 -3.14
N LYS A 194 11.93 4.05 -2.37
CA LYS A 194 12.98 3.27 -1.68
C LYS A 194 13.60 2.20 -2.59
N CYS A 195 12.77 1.45 -3.31
CA CYS A 195 13.23 0.30 -4.09
C CYS A 195 13.42 0.60 -5.60
N ALA A 196 12.67 1.58 -6.16
CA ALA A 196 12.75 1.91 -7.58
C ALA A 196 12.65 3.43 -7.82
N PRO A 197 13.57 4.25 -7.26
CA PRO A 197 13.47 5.72 -7.30
C PRO A 197 13.47 6.29 -8.73
N LYS A 198 14.22 5.68 -9.65
CA LYS A 198 14.23 6.09 -11.06
C LYS A 198 12.86 5.93 -11.70
N THR A 199 12.29 4.74 -11.61
CA THR A 199 10.95 4.44 -12.15
C THR A 199 9.87 5.30 -11.47
N ALA A 200 9.94 5.47 -10.15
CA ALA A 200 9.01 6.34 -9.43
C ALA A 200 9.08 7.80 -9.91
N GLY A 201 10.27 8.30 -10.21
CA GLY A 201 10.46 9.64 -10.78
C GLY A 201 9.95 9.77 -12.22
N GLU A 202 10.12 8.72 -13.05
CA GLU A 202 9.61 8.69 -14.43
C GLU A 202 8.08 8.64 -14.49
N ILE A 203 7.43 7.99 -13.53
CA ILE A 203 5.96 7.92 -13.41
C ILE A 203 5.36 9.31 -13.06
N ILE A 204 6.09 10.16 -12.36
CA ILE A 204 5.65 11.51 -11.99
C ILE A 204 5.70 12.48 -13.18
N LYS A 205 6.57 12.27 -14.17
CA LYS A 205 6.66 13.11 -15.38
C LYS A 205 5.42 12.97 -16.27
#